data_2725cf1957233a28397b44375711cefd
#
_entry.id   2725cf1957233a28397b44375711cefd
#
_cell.length_a   1.000
_cell.length_b   1.000
_cell.length_c   1.000
_cell.angle_alpha   90.00
_cell.angle_beta   90.00
_cell.angle_gamma   90.00
#
_symmetry.space_group_name_H-M   'P 1'
#
loop_
_entity.id
_entity.type
_entity.pdbx_description
1 polymer ?
#
loop_
_entity_poly.entity_id
_entity_poly.type
_entity_poly.pdbx_seq_one_letter_code
_entity_poly.pdbx_strand_id
1 'polypeptide(L)'
;MSDSVRVRFAPSPTGKLHIGGARTAIYNWAFARANGGTFILRIDDTDPTRSTDENTQIILRAMRWLGLDWDEGPEVGGDFGPYSQTERLDLYKQTAERLLAEGKAYPCFCTPEQLAADREAAQARKDPFQGYQRRCRDLTPQEAQARIDAGEPYALRIKVPENRGNVVINDAVHGEVTFDAKELDDFVIFRSDGTPTYNFATVVDDALMGITHVIRGDDHLSNTQIGRSHV
;
A
#
# COMPACT_ATOMS: atom_id res chain seq x y z
N MET A 1 17.16 -13.57 -17.69
CA MET A 1 16.04 -14.45 -17.27
C MET A 1 14.78 -13.71 -17.67
N SER A 2 13.91 -14.27 -18.49
CA SER A 2 12.64 -13.63 -18.80
C SER A 2 11.81 -13.74 -17.51
N ASP A 3 11.59 -12.61 -16.83
CA ASP A 3 10.73 -12.60 -15.67
C ASP A 3 9.34 -13.03 -16.12
N SER A 4 8.90 -14.19 -15.66
CA SER A 4 7.54 -14.66 -15.97
C SER A 4 6.55 -13.62 -15.42
N VAL A 5 5.51 -13.33 -16.20
CA VAL A 5 4.47 -12.39 -15.79
C VAL A 5 3.83 -12.84 -14.47
N ARG A 6 3.78 -11.96 -13.48
CA ARG A 6 3.09 -12.18 -12.21
C ARG A 6 2.17 -11.00 -11.94
N VAL A 7 0.89 -11.29 -11.82
CA VAL A 7 -0.17 -10.31 -11.54
C VAL A 7 -1.00 -10.77 -10.36
N ARG A 8 -1.74 -9.84 -9.77
CA ARG A 8 -2.61 -10.15 -8.63
C ARG A 8 -3.96 -9.44 -8.73
N PHE A 9 -4.99 -10.12 -8.29
CA PHE A 9 -6.23 -9.52 -7.84
C PHE A 9 -6.22 -9.47 -6.32
N ALA A 10 -6.39 -8.28 -5.75
CA ALA A 10 -6.20 -8.02 -4.31
C ALA A 10 -7.43 -7.30 -3.72
N PRO A 11 -8.59 -8.00 -3.62
CA PRO A 11 -9.81 -7.41 -3.10
C PRO A 11 -9.75 -7.24 -1.59
N SER A 12 -10.33 -6.13 -1.10
CA SER A 12 -10.62 -5.97 0.33
C SER A 12 -11.98 -6.60 0.65
N PRO A 13 -12.10 -7.49 1.65
CA PRO A 13 -13.34 -8.18 1.97
C PRO A 13 -14.26 -7.30 2.85
N THR A 14 -14.47 -6.05 2.43
CA THR A 14 -15.31 -5.05 3.13
C THR A 14 -16.76 -5.05 2.65
N GLY A 15 -17.12 -5.98 1.75
CA GLY A 15 -18.44 -6.14 1.18
C GLY A 15 -18.46 -7.18 0.07
N LYS A 16 -19.60 -7.26 -0.64
CA LYS A 16 -19.75 -8.20 -1.76
C LYS A 16 -18.91 -7.74 -2.96
N LEU A 17 -18.37 -8.71 -3.70
CA LEU A 17 -17.68 -8.43 -4.97
C LEU A 17 -18.66 -7.77 -5.96
N HIS A 18 -18.39 -6.52 -6.33
CA HIS A 18 -19.18 -5.81 -7.32
C HIS A 18 -18.59 -5.96 -8.73
N ILE A 19 -19.35 -5.55 -9.76
CA ILE A 19 -18.95 -5.73 -11.17
C ILE A 19 -17.60 -5.09 -11.52
N GLY A 20 -17.22 -3.97 -10.88
CA GLY A 20 -15.92 -3.34 -11.06
C GLY A 20 -14.78 -4.23 -10.57
N GLY A 21 -14.93 -4.86 -9.39
CA GLY A 21 -13.97 -5.83 -8.86
C GLY A 21 -13.88 -7.06 -9.76
N ALA A 22 -15.02 -7.61 -10.21
CA ALA A 22 -15.04 -8.74 -11.13
C ALA A 22 -14.32 -8.42 -12.45
N ARG A 23 -14.52 -7.22 -13.02
CA ARG A 23 -13.80 -6.76 -14.21
C ARG A 23 -12.28 -6.75 -13.98
N THR A 24 -11.83 -6.20 -12.85
CA THR A 24 -10.39 -6.16 -12.50
C THR A 24 -9.83 -7.58 -12.35
N ALA A 25 -10.56 -8.50 -11.72
CA ALA A 25 -10.17 -9.90 -11.62
C ALA A 25 -10.00 -10.55 -13.00
N ILE A 26 -10.98 -10.38 -13.89
CA ILE A 26 -10.96 -10.92 -15.25
C ILE A 26 -9.76 -10.41 -16.05
N TYR A 27 -9.45 -9.10 -15.99
CA TYR A 27 -8.30 -8.55 -16.69
C TYR A 27 -6.97 -9.12 -16.19
N ASN A 28 -6.79 -9.22 -14.88
CA ASN A 28 -5.58 -9.83 -14.30
C ASN A 28 -5.46 -11.30 -14.72
N TRP A 29 -6.53 -12.07 -14.59
CA TRP A 29 -6.56 -13.48 -14.97
C TRP A 29 -6.26 -13.68 -16.46
N ALA A 30 -6.96 -12.96 -17.34
CA ALA A 30 -6.77 -13.06 -18.79
C ALA A 30 -5.34 -12.66 -19.20
N PHE A 31 -4.78 -11.61 -18.59
CA PHE A 31 -3.42 -11.18 -18.85
C PHE A 31 -2.40 -12.24 -18.43
N ALA A 32 -2.55 -12.85 -17.24
CA ALA A 32 -1.70 -13.94 -16.82
C ALA A 32 -1.79 -15.13 -17.79
N ARG A 33 -3.01 -15.58 -18.12
CA ARG A 33 -3.21 -16.74 -19.00
C ARG A 33 -2.67 -16.50 -20.42
N ALA A 34 -2.86 -15.29 -20.98
CA ALA A 34 -2.35 -14.93 -22.30
C ALA A 34 -0.82 -14.90 -22.38
N ASN A 35 -0.14 -14.66 -21.26
CA ASN A 35 1.32 -14.57 -21.20
C ASN A 35 2.00 -15.79 -20.54
N GLY A 36 1.27 -16.86 -20.25
CA GLY A 36 1.80 -18.02 -19.53
C GLY A 36 2.36 -17.65 -18.15
N GLY A 37 1.76 -16.63 -17.53
CA GLY A 37 2.18 -16.07 -16.25
C GLY A 37 1.38 -16.62 -15.06
N THR A 38 1.66 -16.07 -13.88
CA THR A 38 1.04 -16.45 -12.59
C THR A 38 -0.03 -15.44 -12.21
N PHE A 39 -1.22 -15.92 -11.89
CA PHE A 39 -2.31 -15.12 -11.33
C PHE A 39 -2.46 -15.41 -9.83
N ILE A 40 -2.26 -14.38 -9.02
CA ILE A 40 -2.31 -14.44 -7.56
C ILE A 40 -3.62 -13.84 -7.06
N LEU A 41 -4.30 -14.54 -6.15
CA LEU A 41 -5.38 -13.98 -5.36
C LEU A 41 -4.84 -13.62 -3.97
N ARG A 42 -4.91 -12.35 -3.59
CA ARG A 42 -4.54 -11.87 -2.25
C ARG A 42 -5.74 -11.19 -1.60
N ILE A 43 -5.94 -11.41 -0.32
CA ILE A 43 -7.00 -10.77 0.46
C ILE A 43 -6.40 -9.57 1.21
N ASP A 44 -6.79 -8.35 0.80
CA ASP A 44 -6.32 -7.12 1.40
C ASP A 44 -7.27 -6.71 2.55
N ASP A 45 -7.11 -7.38 3.70
CA ASP A 45 -7.97 -7.31 4.90
C ASP A 45 -7.33 -6.52 6.06
N THR A 46 -6.51 -5.52 5.76
CA THR A 46 -5.83 -4.68 6.77
C THR A 46 -6.77 -3.91 7.69
N ASP A 47 -8.05 -3.78 7.36
CA ASP A 47 -9.07 -3.15 8.20
C ASP A 47 -9.94 -4.23 8.86
N PRO A 48 -9.62 -4.65 10.11
CA PRO A 48 -10.35 -5.73 10.79
C PRO A 48 -11.78 -5.37 11.17
N THR A 49 -12.12 -4.06 11.16
CA THR A 49 -13.47 -3.61 11.51
C THR A 49 -14.46 -3.81 10.38
N ARG A 50 -13.99 -3.84 9.14
CA ARG A 50 -14.82 -3.98 7.93
C ARG A 50 -14.58 -5.29 7.18
N SER A 51 -13.49 -5.97 7.46
CA SER A 51 -13.13 -7.25 6.83
C SER A 51 -13.72 -8.40 7.63
N THR A 52 -14.39 -9.31 6.95
CA THR A 52 -14.99 -10.49 7.57
C THR A 52 -14.66 -11.76 6.79
N ASP A 53 -14.55 -12.90 7.48
CA ASP A 53 -14.36 -14.21 6.87
C ASP A 53 -15.50 -14.53 5.89
N GLU A 54 -16.74 -14.13 6.23
CA GLU A 54 -17.89 -14.31 5.36
C GLU A 54 -17.70 -13.61 4.01
N ASN A 55 -17.24 -12.34 4.03
CA ASN A 55 -16.98 -11.61 2.80
C ASN A 55 -15.82 -12.22 2.01
N THR A 56 -14.80 -12.72 2.67
CA THR A 56 -13.71 -13.48 2.01
C THR A 56 -14.26 -14.70 1.31
N GLN A 57 -15.12 -15.51 1.96
CA GLN A 57 -15.77 -16.65 1.34
C GLN A 57 -16.69 -16.26 0.18
N ILE A 58 -17.36 -15.11 0.24
CA ILE A 58 -18.15 -14.59 -0.89
C ILE A 58 -17.25 -14.29 -2.10
N ILE A 59 -16.08 -13.66 -1.87
CA ILE A 59 -15.10 -13.40 -2.93
C ILE A 59 -14.63 -14.70 -3.58
N LEU A 60 -14.22 -15.70 -2.79
CA LEU A 60 -13.74 -16.98 -3.31
C LEU A 60 -14.82 -17.71 -4.12
N ARG A 61 -16.08 -17.73 -3.63
CA ARG A 61 -17.21 -18.29 -4.38
C ARG A 61 -17.48 -17.54 -5.69
N ALA A 62 -17.41 -16.21 -5.67
CA ALA A 62 -17.61 -15.39 -6.86
C ALA A 62 -16.52 -15.64 -7.92
N MET A 63 -15.26 -15.76 -7.51
CA MET A 63 -14.15 -16.11 -8.41
C MET A 63 -14.40 -17.46 -9.10
N ARG A 64 -14.77 -18.48 -8.33
CA ARG A 64 -15.10 -19.80 -8.89
C ARG A 64 -16.32 -19.78 -9.82
N TRP A 65 -17.37 -19.05 -9.45
CA TRP A 65 -18.56 -18.90 -10.27
C TRP A 65 -18.25 -18.22 -11.63
N LEU A 66 -17.27 -17.29 -11.64
CA LEU A 66 -16.76 -16.65 -12.86
C LEU A 66 -15.84 -17.56 -13.66
N GLY A 67 -15.44 -18.73 -13.14
CA GLY A 67 -14.49 -19.62 -13.78
C GLY A 67 -13.04 -19.11 -13.71
N LEU A 68 -12.73 -18.22 -12.76
CA LEU A 68 -11.39 -17.66 -12.56
C LEU A 68 -10.67 -18.49 -11.50
N ASP A 69 -9.76 -19.34 -11.94
CA ASP A 69 -8.81 -20.06 -11.11
C ASP A 69 -7.59 -19.19 -10.82
N TRP A 70 -6.95 -19.42 -9.67
CA TRP A 70 -5.71 -18.72 -9.30
C TRP A 70 -4.60 -19.72 -8.99
N ASP A 71 -3.37 -19.34 -9.33
CA ASP A 71 -2.19 -20.20 -9.22
C ASP A 71 -1.61 -20.16 -7.81
N GLU A 72 -1.70 -19.00 -7.14
CA GLU A 72 -1.29 -18.77 -5.76
C GLU A 72 -2.35 -17.98 -5.01
N GLY A 73 -2.57 -18.29 -3.74
CA GLY A 73 -3.57 -17.58 -2.94
C GLY A 73 -4.22 -18.44 -1.87
N PRO A 74 -5.32 -17.95 -1.26
CA PRO A 74 -6.10 -18.73 -0.30
C PRO A 74 -6.51 -20.09 -0.89
N GLU A 75 -6.47 -21.12 -0.06
CA GLU A 75 -6.82 -22.54 -0.34
C GLU A 75 -5.84 -23.28 -1.27
N VAL A 76 -5.17 -22.61 -2.21
CA VAL A 76 -4.18 -23.26 -3.09
C VAL A 76 -2.76 -23.12 -2.57
N GLY A 77 -2.49 -22.12 -1.72
CA GLY A 77 -1.15 -21.85 -1.19
C GLY A 77 -0.24 -21.22 -2.22
N GLY A 78 1.07 -21.47 -2.12
CA GLY A 78 2.15 -20.96 -2.95
C GLY A 78 3.37 -20.54 -2.14
N ASP A 79 4.45 -20.12 -2.82
CA ASP A 79 5.75 -19.88 -2.20
C ASP A 79 5.83 -18.54 -1.42
N PHE A 80 4.88 -17.63 -1.64
CA PHE A 80 4.89 -16.27 -1.09
C PHE A 80 3.81 -16.04 -0.02
N GLY A 81 3.18 -17.11 0.47
CA GLY A 81 2.16 -17.04 1.53
C GLY A 81 2.69 -16.44 2.85
N PRO A 82 1.75 -16.12 3.76
CA PRO A 82 0.29 -16.20 3.62
C PRO A 82 -0.26 -15.15 2.65
N TYR A 83 -1.51 -15.34 2.17
CA TYR A 83 -2.14 -14.49 1.16
C TYR A 83 -3.29 -13.63 1.73
N SER A 84 -3.35 -13.46 3.02
CA SER A 84 -4.19 -12.54 3.77
C SER A 84 -3.32 -11.52 4.47
N GLN A 85 -3.62 -10.23 4.36
CA GLN A 85 -2.75 -9.19 4.93
C GLN A 85 -2.70 -9.21 6.45
N THR A 86 -3.79 -9.59 7.12
CA THR A 86 -3.82 -9.78 8.58
C THR A 86 -2.82 -10.83 9.06
N GLU A 87 -2.54 -11.86 8.27
CA GLU A 87 -1.56 -12.91 8.59
C GLU A 87 -0.11 -12.49 8.31
N ARG A 88 0.11 -11.32 7.69
CA ARG A 88 1.41 -10.80 7.26
C ARG A 88 1.93 -9.65 8.13
N LEU A 89 1.28 -9.36 9.25
CA LEU A 89 1.62 -8.21 10.11
C LEU A 89 3.10 -8.17 10.52
N ASP A 90 3.71 -9.32 10.80
CA ASP A 90 5.12 -9.38 11.17
C ASP A 90 6.06 -9.00 10.01
N LEU A 91 5.70 -9.33 8.76
CA LEU A 91 6.48 -8.91 7.59
C LEU A 91 6.42 -7.38 7.41
N TYR A 92 5.26 -6.77 7.65
CA TYR A 92 5.13 -5.31 7.59
C TYR A 92 5.90 -4.62 8.69
N LYS A 93 5.87 -5.14 9.93
CA LYS A 93 6.67 -4.63 11.05
C LYS A 93 8.16 -4.68 10.76
N GLN A 94 8.68 -5.84 10.34
CA GLN A 94 10.07 -6.01 9.96
C GLN A 94 10.50 -5.03 8.85
N THR A 95 9.63 -4.83 7.86
CA THR A 95 9.91 -3.88 6.77
C THR A 95 9.92 -2.43 7.27
N ALA A 96 8.98 -2.05 8.14
CA ALA A 96 8.92 -0.72 8.73
C ALA A 96 10.13 -0.45 9.64
N GLU A 97 10.55 -1.42 10.46
CA GLU A 97 11.74 -1.35 11.29
C GLU A 97 13.02 -1.19 10.45
N ARG A 98 13.12 -1.92 9.35
CA ARG A 98 14.23 -1.77 8.40
C ARG A 98 14.27 -0.35 7.82
N LEU A 99 13.12 0.18 7.37
CA LEU A 99 13.05 1.54 6.82
C LEU A 99 13.41 2.60 7.87
N LEU A 100 13.02 2.38 9.13
CA LEU A 100 13.40 3.24 10.25
C LEU A 100 14.92 3.20 10.49
N ALA A 101 15.51 2.01 10.54
CA ALA A 101 16.95 1.83 10.71
C ALA A 101 17.78 2.43 9.57
N GLU A 102 17.25 2.38 8.34
CA GLU A 102 17.87 2.98 7.15
C GLU A 102 17.65 4.51 7.05
N GLY A 103 16.93 5.12 8.00
CA GLY A 103 16.58 6.55 7.98
C GLY A 103 15.61 6.93 6.87
N LYS A 104 14.92 5.93 6.27
CA LYS A 104 13.89 6.10 5.23
C LYS A 104 12.48 6.27 5.81
N ALA A 105 12.33 6.08 7.12
CA ALA A 105 11.11 6.36 7.87
C ALA A 105 11.46 7.06 9.17
N TYR A 106 10.47 7.66 9.82
CA TYR A 106 10.64 8.32 11.11
C TYR A 106 9.35 8.29 11.94
N PRO A 107 9.44 8.35 13.28
CA PRO A 107 8.27 8.43 14.15
C PRO A 107 7.66 9.84 14.11
N CYS A 108 6.34 9.90 14.00
CA CYS A 108 5.57 11.12 14.02
C CYS A 108 4.61 11.11 15.21
N PHE A 109 4.78 12.07 16.10
CA PHE A 109 4.05 12.23 17.36
C PHE A 109 2.91 13.28 17.26
N CYS A 110 2.59 13.75 16.06
CA CYS A 110 1.51 14.72 15.88
C CYS A 110 0.16 14.11 16.20
N THR A 111 -0.64 14.81 17.03
CA THR A 111 -2.01 14.41 17.31
C THR A 111 -2.93 14.70 16.13
N PRO A 112 -4.10 14.06 16.03
CA PRO A 112 -5.11 14.39 15.02
C PRO A 112 -5.50 15.87 15.01
N GLU A 113 -5.60 16.50 16.18
CA GLU A 113 -5.95 17.91 16.34
C GLU A 113 -4.86 18.83 15.77
N GLN A 114 -3.58 18.50 16.02
CA GLN A 114 -2.45 19.23 15.46
C GLN A 114 -2.42 19.13 13.93
N LEU A 115 -2.67 17.93 13.39
CA LEU A 115 -2.71 17.70 11.95
C LEU A 115 -3.89 18.44 11.29
N ALA A 116 -5.05 18.49 11.96
CA ALA A 116 -6.22 19.25 11.50
C ALA A 116 -5.93 20.76 11.49
N ALA A 117 -5.38 21.30 12.58
CA ALA A 117 -5.01 22.71 12.68
C ALA A 117 -3.97 23.13 11.61
N ASP A 118 -2.97 22.29 11.35
CA ASP A 118 -1.97 22.53 10.30
C ASP A 118 -2.61 22.60 8.92
N ARG A 119 -3.56 21.69 8.63
CA ARG A 119 -4.29 21.67 7.36
C ARG A 119 -5.14 22.92 7.19
N GLU A 120 -5.90 23.30 8.20
CA GLU A 120 -6.71 24.52 8.19
C GLU A 120 -5.85 25.76 7.98
N ALA A 121 -4.71 25.86 8.67
CA ALA A 121 -3.77 26.96 8.51
C ALA A 121 -3.16 27.01 7.08
N ALA A 122 -2.83 25.88 6.50
CA ALA A 122 -2.34 25.79 5.12
C ALA A 122 -3.42 26.21 4.12
N GLN A 123 -4.66 25.77 4.31
CA GLN A 123 -5.80 26.17 3.48
C GLN A 123 -6.07 27.69 3.56
N ALA A 124 -6.05 28.25 4.78
CA ALA A 124 -6.24 29.70 4.99
C ALA A 124 -5.16 30.55 4.28
N ARG A 125 -3.93 30.05 4.22
CA ARG A 125 -2.82 30.69 3.49
C ARG A 125 -2.84 30.40 1.99
N LYS A 126 -3.76 29.56 1.51
CA LYS A 126 -3.81 29.03 0.13
C LYS A 126 -2.48 28.39 -0.27
N ASP A 127 -1.87 27.67 0.64
CA ASP A 127 -0.61 26.97 0.40
C ASP A 127 -0.81 25.95 -0.73
N PRO A 128 0.09 25.88 -1.72
CA PRO A 128 0.00 24.87 -2.78
C PRO A 128 0.14 23.43 -2.23
N PHE A 129 0.86 23.26 -1.12
CA PHE A 129 0.98 21.98 -0.42
C PHE A 129 0.16 22.00 0.86
N GLN A 130 -0.89 21.17 0.92
CA GLN A 130 -1.81 21.03 2.06
C GLN A 130 -1.64 19.71 2.82
N GLY A 131 -0.56 18.98 2.52
CA GLY A 131 -0.22 17.74 3.19
C GLY A 131 0.40 17.95 4.57
N TYR A 132 1.04 16.90 5.08
CA TYR A 132 1.70 16.92 6.38
C TYR A 132 2.89 17.90 6.40
N GLN A 133 2.90 18.81 7.38
CA GLN A 133 3.90 19.89 7.49
C GLN A 133 5.27 19.44 8.04
N ARG A 134 5.56 18.13 8.04
CA ARG A 134 6.84 17.49 8.34
C ARG A 134 7.42 17.83 9.73
N ARG A 135 6.57 18.17 10.72
CA ARG A 135 6.99 18.63 12.06
C ARG A 135 7.95 17.70 12.78
N CYS A 136 7.82 16.37 12.59
CA CYS A 136 8.65 15.39 13.28
C CYS A 136 9.80 14.85 12.41
N ARG A 137 9.92 15.32 11.16
CA ARG A 137 10.87 14.79 10.18
C ARG A 137 12.32 14.94 10.59
N ASP A 138 12.64 16.02 11.28
CA ASP A 138 14.01 16.42 11.63
C ASP A 138 14.34 16.19 13.10
N LEU A 139 13.48 15.47 13.83
CA LEU A 139 13.82 14.99 15.18
C LEU A 139 15.06 14.09 15.09
N THR A 140 15.99 14.34 16.00
CA THR A 140 17.16 13.44 16.14
C THR A 140 16.71 12.07 16.65
N PRO A 141 17.47 11.00 16.38
CA PRO A 141 17.16 9.68 16.92
C PRO A 141 17.01 9.67 18.45
N GLN A 142 17.81 10.48 19.16
CA GLN A 142 17.76 10.59 20.61
C GLN A 142 16.46 11.26 21.10
N GLU A 143 16.03 12.34 20.44
CA GLU A 143 14.76 13.01 20.77
C GLU A 143 13.58 12.12 20.51
N ALA A 144 13.58 11.43 19.37
CA ALA A 144 12.53 10.48 19.02
C ALA A 144 12.46 9.33 20.02
N GLN A 145 13.61 8.75 20.40
CA GLN A 145 13.67 7.65 21.36
C GLN A 145 13.19 8.09 22.75
N ALA A 146 13.59 9.27 23.21
CA ALA A 146 13.15 9.79 24.50
C ALA A 146 11.61 9.93 24.59
N ARG A 147 10.95 10.30 23.49
CA ARG A 147 9.49 10.39 23.41
C ARG A 147 8.83 9.00 23.40
N ILE A 148 9.43 8.05 22.69
CA ILE A 148 8.99 6.64 22.68
C ILE A 148 9.09 6.06 24.09
N ASP A 149 10.23 6.27 24.78
CA ASP A 149 10.46 5.78 26.13
C ASP A 149 9.52 6.44 27.16
N ALA A 150 9.07 7.67 26.89
CA ALA A 150 8.03 8.35 27.66
C ALA A 150 6.61 7.81 27.41
N GLY A 151 6.45 6.85 26.46
CA GLY A 151 5.16 6.25 26.14
C GLY A 151 4.27 7.12 25.25
N GLU A 152 4.83 8.14 24.57
CA GLU A 152 4.03 8.95 23.65
C GLU A 152 3.58 8.10 22.45
N PRO A 153 2.28 8.12 22.08
CA PRO A 153 1.82 7.42 20.90
C PRO A 153 2.39 8.05 19.63
N TYR A 154 2.83 7.22 18.69
CA TYR A 154 3.40 7.69 17.43
C TYR A 154 2.95 6.84 16.25
N ALA A 155 2.91 7.45 15.07
CA ALA A 155 2.78 6.75 13.80
C ALA A 155 4.16 6.75 13.11
N LEU A 156 4.44 5.77 12.25
CA LEU A 156 5.60 5.82 11.38
C LEU A 156 5.23 6.46 10.05
N ARG A 157 6.06 7.41 9.60
CA ARG A 157 5.95 8.03 8.29
C ARG A 157 7.15 7.69 7.43
N ILE A 158 6.91 7.52 6.12
CA ILE A 158 7.98 7.44 5.14
C ILE A 158 8.70 8.80 5.04
N LYS A 159 9.99 8.79 4.82
CA LYS A 159 10.80 9.99 4.60
C LYS A 159 11.04 10.17 3.10
N VAL A 160 10.14 10.86 2.41
CA VAL A 160 10.29 11.13 0.98
C VAL A 160 11.50 12.04 0.75
N PRO A 161 12.49 11.68 -0.10
CA PRO A 161 13.65 12.54 -0.35
C PRO A 161 13.25 13.89 -0.96
N GLU A 162 13.76 15.00 -0.40
CA GLU A 162 13.42 16.35 -0.85
C GLU A 162 13.97 16.71 -2.23
N ASN A 163 15.11 16.14 -2.56
CA ASN A 163 15.81 16.34 -3.84
C ASN A 163 15.42 15.31 -4.90
N ARG A 164 14.35 14.56 -4.66
CA ARG A 164 13.85 13.61 -5.63
C ARG A 164 13.31 14.36 -6.86
N GLY A 165 13.70 13.95 -8.04
CA GLY A 165 13.08 14.38 -9.30
C GLY A 165 11.64 13.90 -9.44
N ASN A 166 10.94 14.35 -10.47
CA ASN A 166 9.59 13.89 -10.77
C ASN A 166 9.51 12.35 -10.85
N VAL A 167 8.39 11.81 -10.40
CA VAL A 167 8.11 10.38 -10.53
C VAL A 167 7.46 10.13 -11.88
N VAL A 168 8.19 9.47 -12.76
CA VAL A 168 7.69 9.09 -14.09
C VAL A 168 7.25 7.64 -14.09
N ILE A 169 6.04 7.40 -14.55
CA ILE A 169 5.43 6.09 -14.68
C ILE A 169 5.08 5.86 -16.14
N ASN A 170 5.56 4.76 -16.71
CA ASN A 170 5.15 4.32 -18.03
C ASN A 170 3.94 3.38 -17.87
N ASP A 171 2.74 3.96 -17.94
CA ASP A 171 1.50 3.21 -17.87
C ASP A 171 1.16 2.63 -19.24
N ALA A 172 0.77 1.35 -19.28
CA ALA A 172 0.50 0.65 -20.54
C ALA A 172 -0.75 1.16 -21.27
N VAL A 173 -1.65 1.87 -20.57
CA VAL A 173 -2.90 2.41 -21.10
C VAL A 173 -2.80 3.93 -21.31
N HIS A 174 -2.28 4.64 -20.31
CA HIS A 174 -2.19 6.11 -20.31
C HIS A 174 -0.88 6.66 -20.90
N GLY A 175 0.10 5.78 -21.18
CA GLY A 175 1.43 6.20 -21.62
C GLY A 175 2.27 6.75 -20.46
N GLU A 176 3.12 7.74 -20.75
CA GLU A 176 3.95 8.36 -19.72
C GLU A 176 3.12 9.30 -18.84
N VAL A 177 3.08 9.00 -17.53
CA VAL A 177 2.43 9.84 -16.51
C VAL A 177 3.50 10.35 -15.55
N THR A 178 3.58 11.66 -15.39
CA THR A 178 4.56 12.33 -14.53
C THR A 178 3.87 12.97 -13.34
N PHE A 179 4.38 12.69 -12.13
CA PHE A 179 3.96 13.32 -10.88
C PHE A 179 5.08 14.22 -10.36
N ASP A 180 4.73 15.42 -9.92
CA ASP A 180 5.70 16.31 -9.26
C ASP A 180 6.04 15.74 -7.88
N ALA A 181 7.33 15.52 -7.63
CA ALA A 181 7.81 15.01 -6.34
C ALA A 181 7.45 15.91 -5.16
N LYS A 182 7.18 17.20 -5.39
CA LYS A 182 6.75 18.15 -4.36
C LYS A 182 5.33 17.85 -3.84
N GLU A 183 4.51 17.15 -4.63
CA GLU A 183 3.16 16.73 -4.23
C GLU A 183 3.17 15.48 -3.37
N LEU A 184 4.31 14.78 -3.30
CA LEU A 184 4.45 13.59 -2.46
C LEU A 184 4.59 13.98 -0.98
N ASP A 185 3.64 13.51 -0.19
CA ASP A 185 3.66 13.68 1.26
C ASP A 185 4.53 12.60 1.94
N ASP A 186 5.02 12.90 3.13
CA ASP A 186 5.56 11.92 4.07
C ASP A 186 4.37 11.17 4.71
N PHE A 187 3.74 10.28 3.95
CA PHE A 187 2.52 9.60 4.40
C PHE A 187 2.79 8.54 5.48
N VAL A 188 1.76 8.27 6.27
CA VAL A 188 1.82 7.26 7.32
C VAL A 188 1.93 5.87 6.69
N ILE A 189 2.93 5.09 7.12
CA ILE A 189 3.11 3.69 6.75
C ILE A 189 2.58 2.75 7.84
N PHE A 190 2.75 3.13 9.12
CA PHE A 190 2.22 2.41 10.28
C PHE A 190 1.49 3.37 11.20
N ARG A 191 0.31 2.99 11.64
CA ARG A 191 -0.51 3.78 12.56
C ARG A 191 -0.05 3.58 14.00
N SER A 192 -0.47 4.47 14.89
CA SER A 192 -0.14 4.40 16.32
C SER A 192 -0.77 3.19 17.04
N ASP A 193 -1.76 2.56 16.44
CA ASP A 193 -2.36 1.31 16.93
C ASP A 193 -1.56 0.06 16.51
N GLY A 194 -0.44 0.23 15.80
CA GLY A 194 0.41 -0.86 15.32
C GLY A 194 -0.10 -1.55 14.06
N THR A 195 -1.03 -0.91 13.32
CA THR A 195 -1.51 -1.45 12.04
C THR A 195 -0.87 -0.75 10.85
N PRO A 196 -0.52 -1.48 9.77
CA PRO A 196 -0.01 -0.88 8.54
C PRO A 196 -1.13 -0.11 7.82
N THR A 197 -0.74 0.87 7.01
CA THR A 197 -1.68 1.49 6.07
C THR A 197 -1.83 0.62 4.83
N TYR A 198 -2.98 0.73 4.14
CA TYR A 198 -3.26 0.03 2.89
C TYR A 198 -2.13 0.21 1.86
N ASN A 199 -1.70 1.45 1.64
CA ASN A 199 -0.65 1.74 0.66
C ASN A 199 0.67 1.03 1.00
N PHE A 200 1.07 1.01 2.26
CA PHE A 200 2.30 0.36 2.70
C PHE A 200 2.20 -1.17 2.56
N ALA A 201 1.13 -1.77 3.08
CA ALA A 201 0.92 -3.22 2.99
C ALA A 201 0.92 -3.70 1.53
N THR A 202 0.19 -3.00 0.65
CA THR A 202 0.12 -3.34 -0.78
C THR A 202 1.49 -3.28 -1.45
N VAL A 203 2.31 -2.26 -1.17
CA VAL A 203 3.66 -2.13 -1.75
C VAL A 203 4.59 -3.23 -1.26
N VAL A 204 4.57 -3.53 0.05
CA VAL A 204 5.38 -4.60 0.63
C VAL A 204 5.00 -5.95 0.03
N ASP A 205 3.71 -6.23 -0.09
CA ASP A 205 3.22 -7.49 -0.65
C ASP A 205 3.55 -7.63 -2.13
N ASP A 206 3.31 -6.60 -2.93
CA ASP A 206 3.62 -6.62 -4.36
C ASP A 206 5.13 -6.86 -4.60
N ALA A 207 5.99 -6.25 -3.77
CA ALA A 207 7.43 -6.46 -3.83
C ALA A 207 7.83 -7.88 -3.41
N LEU A 208 7.32 -8.37 -2.26
CA LEU A 208 7.67 -9.69 -1.74
C LEU A 208 7.10 -10.84 -2.58
N MET A 209 5.93 -10.65 -3.21
CA MET A 209 5.31 -11.63 -4.11
C MET A 209 5.85 -11.55 -5.55
N GLY A 210 6.80 -10.65 -5.82
CA GLY A 210 7.42 -10.51 -7.15
C GLY A 210 6.43 -10.08 -8.23
N ILE A 211 5.46 -9.22 -7.90
CA ILE A 211 4.47 -8.72 -8.86
C ILE A 211 5.17 -7.90 -9.94
N THR A 212 5.00 -8.29 -11.19
CA THR A 212 5.63 -7.63 -12.34
C THR A 212 4.72 -6.61 -13.00
N HIS A 213 3.41 -6.85 -12.99
CA HIS A 213 2.40 -5.97 -13.60
C HIS A 213 1.24 -5.74 -12.64
N VAL A 214 0.85 -4.48 -12.48
CA VAL A 214 -0.28 -4.07 -11.65
C VAL A 214 -1.42 -3.61 -12.55
N ILE A 215 -2.51 -4.37 -12.58
CA ILE A 215 -3.73 -4.06 -13.34
C ILE A 215 -4.82 -3.72 -12.33
N ARG A 216 -5.30 -2.47 -12.37
CA ARG A 216 -6.28 -1.92 -11.42
C ARG A 216 -7.07 -0.75 -12.02
N GLY A 217 -8.07 -0.23 -11.32
CA GLY A 217 -8.85 0.92 -11.80
C GLY A 217 -8.05 2.22 -11.85
N ASP A 218 -8.47 3.16 -12.68
CA ASP A 218 -7.83 4.47 -12.88
C ASP A 218 -7.81 5.34 -11.62
N ASP A 219 -8.78 5.14 -10.73
CA ASP A 219 -8.86 5.79 -9.42
C ASP A 219 -7.65 5.50 -8.53
N HIS A 220 -6.89 4.46 -8.85
CA HIS A 220 -5.64 4.10 -8.18
C HIS A 220 -4.37 4.59 -8.90
N LEU A 221 -4.45 5.32 -10.00
CA LEU A 221 -3.27 5.76 -10.76
C LEU A 221 -2.33 6.61 -9.89
N SER A 222 -2.89 7.52 -9.09
CA SER A 222 -2.14 8.35 -8.14
C SER A 222 -1.40 7.54 -7.05
N ASN A 223 -1.88 6.34 -6.72
CA ASN A 223 -1.20 5.48 -5.74
C ASN A 223 0.08 4.83 -6.29
N THR A 224 0.27 4.84 -7.62
CA THR A 224 1.45 4.22 -8.24
C THR A 224 2.74 4.96 -7.90
N GLN A 225 2.69 6.29 -7.77
CA GLN A 225 3.82 7.10 -7.32
C GLN A 225 4.30 6.72 -5.92
N ILE A 226 3.37 6.30 -5.04
CA ILE A 226 3.68 5.85 -3.68
C ILE A 226 4.54 4.59 -3.73
N GLY A 227 4.15 3.58 -4.51
CA GLY A 227 4.93 2.36 -4.70
C GLY A 227 6.35 2.62 -5.19
N ARG A 228 6.51 3.51 -6.18
CA ARG A 228 7.81 3.93 -6.72
C ARG A 228 8.65 4.74 -5.74
N SER A 229 8.08 5.24 -4.66
CA SER A 229 8.81 6.00 -3.64
C SER A 229 9.64 5.12 -2.69
N HIS A 230 9.38 3.82 -2.67
CA HIS A 230 9.93 2.87 -1.71
C HIS A 230 10.98 1.91 -2.31
N VAL A 231 11.12 1.90 -3.63
CA VAL A 231 12.05 1.02 -4.36
C VAL A 231 13.30 1.75 -4.77
#